data_7e5874defe51f15b3a1173c52044ce37
#
_entry.id   7e5874defe51f15b3a1173c52044ce37
#
_cell.length_a   1.000
_cell.length_b   1.000
_cell.length_c   1.000
_cell.angle_alpha   90.00
_cell.angle_beta   90.00
_cell.angle_gamma   90.00
#
_symmetry.space_group_name_H-M   'P 1'
#
loop_
_entity.id
_entity.type
_entity.pdbx_description
1 polymer ?
#
loop_
_entity_poly.entity_id
_entity_poly.type
_entity_poly.pdbx_seq_one_letter_code
_entity_poly.pdbx_strand_id
1 'polypeptide(L)'
;MSRPRGLLRAGYPYLKTLGMRRVTNFPIDIAFGKDEILYVLLRESGNAFIRIWSFDDAESFTDDLVQIGSYGKNAGQFQWPVQLITNAKDEIYVSDEANHSISIFNSKGNFLSRWGKQGTQKGYFNGPAGISFDHEGNIVVVDSSNHRIQKYTNDGKFICQFGKLGDKEGEFKRPWGVHVDELGKIYVADWGNHRVQVFTNDGDFIMVIDETSIAGLKMKYPSGVAVDAHGDIYVSDWGNNRVLMFDSNGRYVWRFLGDATLSKVARSYMMTNAYSNRLREMANIEEDKYLRKPTSIRIDSKFRLCIADHMSYRLQVYQKDAIELDEHTIFSTMRNPSLTTA
;
A
#
# COMPACT_ATOMS: atom_id res chain seq x y z
N MET A 1 -5.46 -20.31 -2.48
CA MET A 1 -4.27 -21.14 -2.88
C MET A 1 -3.45 -21.47 -1.65
N SER A 2 -2.77 -22.61 -1.56
CA SER A 2 -1.85 -22.89 -0.45
C SER A 2 -0.53 -22.15 -0.71
N ARG A 3 0.07 -21.57 0.33
CA ARG A 3 1.41 -20.95 0.20
C ARG A 3 2.45 -22.01 -0.18
N PRO A 4 3.49 -21.66 -0.97
CA PRO A 4 4.54 -22.60 -1.32
C PRO A 4 5.29 -23.06 -0.07
N ARG A 5 5.67 -24.35 -0.02
CA ARG A 5 6.44 -24.92 1.10
C ARG A 5 7.86 -24.38 1.19
N GLY A 6 8.43 -23.98 0.08
CA GLY A 6 9.71 -23.30 -0.01
C GLY A 6 9.68 -22.20 -1.06
N LEU A 7 10.33 -21.09 -0.78
CA LEU A 7 10.40 -19.92 -1.67
C LEU A 7 11.85 -19.44 -1.73
N LEU A 8 12.45 -19.52 -2.92
CA LEU A 8 13.73 -18.88 -3.20
C LEU A 8 13.47 -17.47 -3.72
N ARG A 9 13.82 -16.46 -2.94
CA ARG A 9 13.74 -15.04 -3.34
C ARG A 9 15.03 -14.70 -4.08
N ALA A 10 14.96 -14.56 -5.40
CA ALA A 10 16.12 -14.30 -6.25
C ALA A 10 16.49 -12.80 -6.27
N GLY A 11 15.54 -11.90 -6.01
CA GLY A 11 15.80 -10.48 -5.93
C GLY A 11 14.56 -9.59 -6.05
N TYR A 12 14.80 -8.29 -6.01
CA TYR A 12 13.79 -7.24 -6.16
C TYR A 12 14.34 -6.15 -7.09
N PRO A 13 14.60 -6.46 -8.36
CA PRO A 13 15.12 -5.45 -9.28
C PRO A 13 14.15 -4.27 -9.38
N TYR A 14 14.73 -3.08 -9.38
CA TYR A 14 14.01 -1.86 -9.66
C TYR A 14 13.51 -1.86 -11.11
N LEU A 15 12.21 -1.62 -11.29
CA LEU A 15 11.59 -1.69 -12.61
C LEU A 15 11.50 -0.29 -13.24
N LYS A 16 10.85 0.64 -12.57
CA LYS A 16 10.66 2.01 -13.05
C LYS A 16 10.15 2.99 -11.98
N THR A 17 10.31 4.28 -12.27
CA THR A 17 9.58 5.37 -11.62
C THR A 17 8.36 5.75 -12.45
N LEU A 18 7.22 5.99 -11.81
CA LEU A 18 6.02 6.57 -12.43
C LEU A 18 5.73 7.94 -11.81
N GLY A 19 5.35 8.89 -12.65
CA GLY A 19 4.94 10.22 -12.21
C GLY A 19 6.10 11.21 -11.98
N MET A 20 5.72 12.40 -11.59
CA MET A 20 6.58 13.51 -11.22
C MET A 20 5.75 14.60 -10.53
N ARG A 21 6.42 15.59 -9.91
CA ARG A 21 5.74 16.82 -9.42
C ARG A 21 4.84 17.42 -10.51
N ARG A 22 3.65 17.86 -10.16
CA ARG A 22 2.52 18.33 -11.00
C ARG A 22 1.68 17.23 -11.65
N VAL A 23 2.19 16.01 -11.70
CA VAL A 23 1.44 14.85 -12.25
C VAL A 23 0.96 13.94 -11.12
N THR A 24 1.84 13.62 -10.17
CA THR A 24 1.56 12.78 -8.99
C THR A 24 1.81 13.55 -7.69
N ASN A 25 1.19 14.72 -7.53
CA ASN A 25 1.36 15.48 -6.31
C ASN A 25 0.89 14.69 -5.09
N PHE A 26 1.81 14.41 -4.19
CA PHE A 26 1.55 13.74 -2.92
C PHE A 26 0.71 12.46 -3.05
N PRO A 27 1.22 11.41 -3.75
CA PRO A 27 0.52 10.14 -3.86
C PRO A 27 0.35 9.52 -2.46
N ILE A 28 -0.88 9.11 -2.15
CA ILE A 28 -1.24 8.53 -0.84
C ILE A 28 -1.37 7.03 -0.94
N ASP A 29 -2.09 6.54 -1.95
CA ASP A 29 -2.35 5.13 -2.14
C ASP A 29 -2.56 4.78 -3.61
N ILE A 30 -2.54 3.49 -3.91
CA ILE A 30 -2.63 2.94 -5.25
C ILE A 30 -3.60 1.77 -5.21
N ALA A 31 -4.40 1.60 -6.25
CA ALA A 31 -5.09 0.33 -6.51
C ALA A 31 -4.89 -0.09 -7.97
N PHE A 32 -4.92 -1.39 -8.20
CA PHE A 32 -4.87 -1.96 -9.54
C PHE A 32 -6.30 -2.20 -10.04
N GLY A 33 -6.57 -1.71 -11.23
CA GLY A 33 -7.77 -2.02 -11.99
C GLY A 33 -7.51 -3.14 -13.00
N LYS A 34 -8.50 -3.40 -13.84
CA LYS A 34 -8.36 -4.31 -14.98
C LYS A 34 -7.45 -3.71 -16.06
N ASP A 35 -6.95 -4.54 -16.95
CA ASP A 35 -6.20 -4.12 -18.14
C ASP A 35 -5.02 -3.18 -17.86
N GLU A 36 -4.23 -3.50 -16.81
CA GLU A 36 -3.06 -2.71 -16.40
C GLU A 36 -3.38 -1.26 -15.98
N ILE A 37 -4.63 -1.00 -15.57
CA ILE A 37 -5.02 0.32 -15.06
C ILE A 37 -4.50 0.49 -13.62
N LEU A 38 -3.98 1.70 -13.33
CA LEU A 38 -3.62 2.18 -12.01
C LEU A 38 -4.57 3.30 -11.58
N TYR A 39 -5.14 3.15 -10.40
CA TYR A 39 -5.82 4.23 -9.69
C TYR A 39 -4.88 4.79 -8.63
N VAL A 40 -4.47 6.04 -8.77
CA VAL A 40 -3.53 6.70 -7.85
C VAL A 40 -4.27 7.78 -7.09
N LEU A 41 -4.40 7.60 -5.78
CA LEU A 41 -4.99 8.57 -4.88
C LEU A 41 -3.99 9.68 -4.58
N LEU A 42 -4.34 10.89 -4.91
CA LEU A 42 -3.54 12.10 -4.69
C LEU A 42 -4.23 12.97 -3.65
N ARG A 43 -3.46 13.50 -2.71
CA ARG A 43 -3.96 14.39 -1.68
C ARG A 43 -2.96 15.47 -1.34
N GLU A 44 -3.36 16.69 -1.60
CA GLU A 44 -2.67 17.93 -1.22
C GLU A 44 -3.63 18.81 -0.41
N SER A 45 -3.13 19.80 0.30
CA SER A 45 -3.99 20.73 1.04
C SER A 45 -4.97 21.45 0.09
N GLY A 46 -6.28 21.24 0.30
CA GLY A 46 -7.32 21.82 -0.55
C GLY A 46 -7.50 21.15 -1.91
N ASN A 47 -6.83 20.02 -2.16
CA ASN A 47 -6.96 19.27 -3.41
C ASN A 47 -6.86 17.76 -3.14
N ALA A 48 -7.85 16.99 -3.60
CA ALA A 48 -7.86 15.54 -3.45
C ALA A 48 -8.66 14.90 -4.58
N PHE A 49 -8.08 13.93 -5.25
CA PHE A 49 -8.70 13.21 -6.37
C PHE A 49 -7.95 11.91 -6.65
N ILE A 50 -8.55 11.04 -7.46
CA ILE A 50 -7.91 9.85 -7.99
C ILE A 50 -7.54 10.09 -9.43
N ARG A 51 -6.33 9.74 -9.81
CA ARG A 51 -5.86 9.75 -11.19
C ARG A 51 -5.89 8.35 -11.76
N ILE A 52 -6.41 8.22 -12.96
CA ILE A 52 -6.42 6.94 -13.70
C ILE A 52 -5.27 6.94 -14.70
N TRP A 53 -4.47 5.88 -14.67
CA TRP A 53 -3.38 5.63 -15.61
C TRP A 53 -3.41 4.21 -16.13
N SER A 54 -2.95 3.98 -17.38
CA SER A 54 -2.44 2.69 -17.79
C SER A 54 -1.05 2.46 -17.20
N PHE A 55 -0.78 1.28 -16.68
CA PHE A 55 0.55 0.95 -16.12
C PHE A 55 1.65 1.05 -17.20
N ASP A 56 1.34 0.71 -18.46
CA ASP A 56 2.28 0.81 -19.56
C ASP A 56 2.38 2.25 -20.11
N ASP A 57 1.26 2.97 -20.17
CA ASP A 57 1.16 4.36 -20.65
C ASP A 57 1.19 5.40 -19.53
N ALA A 58 1.31 4.95 -18.27
CA ALA A 58 1.31 5.84 -17.10
C ALA A 58 2.41 6.92 -17.14
N GLU A 59 3.34 6.77 -18.06
CA GLU A 59 4.43 7.70 -18.30
C GLU A 59 4.17 8.67 -19.47
N SER A 60 3.06 8.52 -20.21
CA SER A 60 2.71 9.47 -21.29
C SER A 60 2.09 10.74 -20.70
N PHE A 61 2.63 11.88 -21.12
CA PHE A 61 2.09 13.20 -20.80
C PHE A 61 0.96 13.47 -21.80
N THR A 62 -0.25 13.01 -21.48
CA THR A 62 -1.44 13.36 -22.25
C THR A 62 -2.30 14.32 -21.44
N ASP A 63 -2.86 15.33 -22.08
CA ASP A 63 -3.78 16.29 -21.45
C ASP A 63 -5.08 15.61 -20.99
N ASP A 64 -5.31 14.36 -21.40
CA ASP A 64 -6.51 13.56 -21.13
C ASP A 64 -6.39 12.67 -19.88
N LEU A 65 -5.63 13.05 -18.88
CA LEU A 65 -5.57 12.33 -17.61
C LEU A 65 -6.93 12.35 -16.91
N VAL A 66 -7.61 11.21 -16.92
CA VAL A 66 -8.92 11.08 -16.26
C VAL A 66 -8.77 11.26 -14.76
N GLN A 67 -9.54 12.19 -14.19
CA GLN A 67 -9.59 12.51 -12.78
C GLN A 67 -10.94 12.12 -12.21
N ILE A 68 -10.93 11.40 -11.07
CA ILE A 68 -12.12 11.03 -10.32
C ILE A 68 -12.16 11.82 -9.02
N GLY A 69 -13.29 12.48 -8.77
CA GLY A 69 -13.51 13.25 -7.57
C GLY A 69 -12.83 14.62 -7.59
N SER A 70 -13.03 15.35 -6.53
CA SER A 70 -12.46 16.68 -6.27
C SER A 70 -12.50 16.97 -4.77
N TYR A 71 -11.88 18.06 -4.34
CA TYR A 71 -11.91 18.46 -2.94
C TYR A 71 -13.30 18.95 -2.51
N GLY A 72 -13.81 18.45 -1.36
CA GLY A 72 -15.08 18.89 -0.76
C GLY A 72 -15.82 17.82 0.04
N LYS A 73 -17.07 18.13 0.40
CA LYS A 73 -17.97 17.28 1.21
C LYS A 73 -19.13 16.68 0.42
N ASN A 74 -19.39 17.18 -0.79
CA ASN A 74 -20.52 16.74 -1.60
C ASN A 74 -20.31 15.31 -2.15
N ALA A 75 -21.34 14.77 -2.77
CA ALA A 75 -21.25 13.49 -3.48
C ALA A 75 -20.11 13.51 -4.49
N GLY A 76 -19.26 12.48 -4.47
CA GLY A 76 -18.10 12.38 -5.35
C GLY A 76 -16.91 13.28 -4.97
N GLN A 77 -16.95 13.98 -3.82
CA GLN A 77 -15.85 14.80 -3.34
C GLN A 77 -15.15 14.18 -2.12
N PHE A 78 -13.89 14.55 -1.91
CA PHE A 78 -13.03 14.12 -0.81
C PHE A 78 -12.51 15.31 -0.02
N GLN A 79 -12.37 15.18 1.30
CA GLN A 79 -11.65 16.16 2.12
C GLN A 79 -10.27 15.67 2.53
N TRP A 80 -10.20 14.44 3.07
CA TRP A 80 -8.95 13.82 3.50
C TRP A 80 -8.96 12.31 3.21
N PRO A 81 -8.97 11.95 1.92
CA PRO A 81 -8.97 10.54 1.54
C PRO A 81 -7.65 9.87 1.94
N VAL A 82 -7.73 8.60 2.38
CA VAL A 82 -6.58 7.89 2.94
C VAL A 82 -6.19 6.66 2.12
N GLN A 83 -7.16 5.85 1.75
CA GLN A 83 -6.90 4.59 1.05
C GLN A 83 -7.96 4.31 0.00
N LEU A 84 -7.56 3.61 -1.07
CA LEU A 84 -8.49 3.12 -2.09
C LEU A 84 -8.27 1.65 -2.37
N ILE A 85 -9.36 0.95 -2.70
CA ILE A 85 -9.36 -0.45 -3.13
C ILE A 85 -10.33 -0.63 -4.30
N THR A 86 -10.11 -1.66 -5.09
CA THR A 86 -10.99 -2.04 -6.21
C THR A 86 -11.58 -3.43 -6.00
N ASN A 87 -12.81 -3.64 -6.42
CA ASN A 87 -13.44 -4.95 -6.42
C ASN A 87 -13.37 -5.64 -7.80
N ALA A 88 -13.89 -6.86 -7.91
CA ALA A 88 -13.89 -7.62 -9.17
C ALA A 88 -14.69 -6.96 -10.32
N LYS A 89 -15.57 -5.99 -10.02
CA LYS A 89 -16.30 -5.19 -11.01
C LYS A 89 -15.55 -3.91 -11.40
N ASP A 90 -14.36 -3.70 -10.84
CA ASP A 90 -13.58 -2.47 -11.00
C ASP A 90 -14.26 -1.24 -10.39
N GLU A 91 -15.11 -1.44 -9.37
CA GLU A 91 -15.65 -0.36 -8.56
C GLU A 91 -14.58 0.07 -7.55
N ILE A 92 -14.43 1.38 -7.38
CA ILE A 92 -13.39 2.00 -6.56
C ILE A 92 -14.01 2.46 -5.24
N TYR A 93 -13.49 1.95 -4.13
CA TYR A 93 -13.89 2.31 -2.78
C TYR A 93 -12.81 3.19 -2.17
N VAL A 94 -13.18 4.31 -1.57
CA VAL A 94 -12.25 5.29 -1.00
C VAL A 94 -12.67 5.66 0.41
N SER A 95 -11.78 5.46 1.37
CA SER A 95 -11.95 5.97 2.73
C SER A 95 -11.58 7.45 2.81
N ASP A 96 -12.38 8.22 3.55
CA ASP A 96 -12.13 9.64 3.79
C ASP A 96 -12.21 9.94 5.29
N GLU A 97 -11.05 10.22 5.89
CA GLU A 97 -10.90 10.46 7.32
C GLU A 97 -11.74 11.67 7.79
N ALA A 98 -11.74 12.75 7.03
CA ALA A 98 -12.42 14.00 7.41
C ALA A 98 -13.92 14.00 7.07
N ASN A 99 -14.35 13.23 6.06
CA ASN A 99 -15.76 13.04 5.73
C ASN A 99 -16.39 11.87 6.53
N HIS A 100 -15.60 11.14 7.31
CA HIS A 100 -16.04 9.98 8.11
C HIS A 100 -16.85 8.96 7.30
N SER A 101 -16.40 8.67 6.07
CA SER A 101 -17.18 7.88 5.12
C SER A 101 -16.32 7.07 4.15
N ILE A 102 -16.97 6.11 3.50
CA ILE A 102 -16.45 5.36 2.35
C ILE A 102 -17.26 5.79 1.13
N SER A 103 -16.61 6.31 0.10
CA SER A 103 -17.21 6.68 -1.19
C SER A 103 -16.93 5.62 -2.24
N ILE A 104 -17.91 5.34 -3.11
CA ILE A 104 -17.84 4.31 -4.14
C ILE A 104 -18.04 4.95 -5.51
N PHE A 105 -17.18 4.58 -6.46
CA PHE A 105 -17.22 5.02 -7.86
C PHE A 105 -17.17 3.81 -8.78
N ASN A 106 -17.69 3.94 -9.98
CA ASN A 106 -17.44 2.94 -11.02
C ASN A 106 -16.07 3.16 -11.69
N SER A 107 -15.65 2.23 -12.55
CA SER A 107 -14.38 2.29 -13.30
C SER A 107 -14.26 3.51 -14.22
N LYS A 108 -15.38 4.14 -14.60
CA LYS A 108 -15.41 5.40 -15.39
C LYS A 108 -15.30 6.66 -14.53
N GLY A 109 -15.23 6.51 -13.20
CA GLY A 109 -15.15 7.62 -12.27
C GLY A 109 -16.48 8.24 -11.86
N ASN A 110 -17.62 7.68 -12.25
CA ASN A 110 -18.91 8.17 -11.82
C ASN A 110 -19.17 7.75 -10.38
N PHE A 111 -19.58 8.70 -9.55
CA PHE A 111 -19.98 8.45 -8.17
C PHE A 111 -21.23 7.54 -8.12
N LEU A 112 -21.16 6.49 -7.31
CA LEU A 112 -22.26 5.54 -7.12
C LEU A 112 -22.96 5.76 -5.79
N SER A 113 -22.21 5.75 -4.69
CA SER A 113 -22.76 5.87 -3.34
C SER A 113 -21.70 6.31 -2.33
N ARG A 114 -22.17 6.69 -1.14
CA ARG A 114 -21.34 6.96 0.03
C ARG A 114 -22.07 6.46 1.27
N TRP A 115 -21.34 5.81 2.16
CA TRP A 115 -21.85 5.39 3.45
C TRP A 115 -20.83 5.69 4.56
N GLY A 116 -21.32 5.69 5.79
CA GLY A 116 -20.58 6.07 6.98
C GLY A 116 -21.18 7.29 7.67
N LYS A 117 -20.97 7.37 8.96
CA LYS A 117 -21.47 8.46 9.82
C LYS A 117 -20.48 8.68 10.95
N GLN A 118 -20.21 9.95 11.28
CA GLN A 118 -19.33 10.29 12.37
C GLN A 118 -19.86 9.83 13.73
N GLY A 119 -19.02 9.21 14.53
CA GLY A 119 -19.33 8.81 15.90
C GLY A 119 -18.42 7.73 16.47
N THR A 120 -18.70 7.34 17.71
CA THR A 120 -17.96 6.31 18.46
C THR A 120 -18.73 4.99 18.58
N GLN A 121 -20.03 5.00 18.26
CA GLN A 121 -20.89 3.83 18.34
C GLN A 121 -20.47 2.77 17.31
N LYS A 122 -20.92 1.53 17.49
CA LYS A 122 -20.77 0.46 16.49
C LYS A 122 -21.40 0.88 15.16
N GLY A 123 -20.68 0.67 14.07
CA GLY A 123 -21.14 1.07 12.73
C GLY A 123 -20.93 2.55 12.37
N TYR A 124 -20.36 3.37 13.28
CA TYR A 124 -19.98 4.76 13.03
C TYR A 124 -18.45 4.89 12.95
N PHE A 125 -17.95 5.93 12.33
CA PHE A 125 -16.53 6.20 12.17
C PHE A 125 -16.07 7.46 12.89
N ASN A 126 -14.84 7.42 13.35
CA ASN A 126 -14.08 8.63 13.70
C ASN A 126 -12.73 8.57 13.00
N GLY A 127 -12.67 9.11 11.78
CA GLY A 127 -11.48 9.07 10.94
C GLY A 127 -11.21 7.67 10.36
N PRO A 128 -12.06 7.15 9.44
CA PRO A 128 -11.76 5.90 8.73
C PRO A 128 -10.51 6.08 7.87
N ALA A 129 -9.53 5.21 8.08
CA ALA A 129 -8.23 5.24 7.41
C ALA A 129 -8.10 4.08 6.43
N GLY A 130 -7.39 3.02 6.79
CA GLY A 130 -7.18 1.85 5.94
C GLY A 130 -8.46 1.09 5.63
N ILE A 131 -8.57 0.57 4.41
CA ILE A 131 -9.65 -0.32 3.97
C ILE A 131 -9.10 -1.50 3.18
N SER A 132 -9.71 -2.67 3.31
CA SER A 132 -9.37 -3.88 2.53
C SER A 132 -10.59 -4.74 2.35
N PHE A 133 -10.72 -5.42 1.19
CA PHE A 133 -11.70 -6.48 1.06
C PHE A 133 -11.21 -7.75 1.75
N ASP A 134 -12.13 -8.51 2.34
CA ASP A 134 -11.90 -9.91 2.66
C ASP A 134 -12.33 -10.82 1.49
N HIS A 135 -12.08 -12.11 1.64
CA HIS A 135 -12.40 -13.10 0.59
C HIS A 135 -13.91 -13.31 0.36
N GLU A 136 -14.76 -12.84 1.29
CA GLU A 136 -16.22 -12.86 1.16
C GLU A 136 -16.76 -11.59 0.48
N GLY A 137 -15.87 -10.62 0.19
CA GLY A 137 -16.24 -9.32 -0.37
C GLY A 137 -16.73 -8.32 0.67
N ASN A 138 -16.58 -8.60 1.97
CA ASN A 138 -16.81 -7.63 3.02
C ASN A 138 -15.64 -6.64 3.12
N ILE A 139 -15.88 -5.49 3.74
CA ILE A 139 -14.88 -4.43 3.86
C ILE A 139 -14.42 -4.35 5.32
N VAL A 140 -13.13 -4.56 5.54
CA VAL A 140 -12.44 -4.30 6.79
C VAL A 140 -11.99 -2.85 6.78
N VAL A 141 -12.36 -2.08 7.79
CA VAL A 141 -12.10 -0.63 7.90
C VAL A 141 -11.34 -0.33 9.19
N VAL A 142 -10.26 0.38 9.08
CA VAL A 142 -9.55 0.97 10.23
C VAL A 142 -10.28 2.23 10.67
N ASP A 143 -10.88 2.21 11.84
CA ASP A 143 -11.52 3.36 12.49
C ASP A 143 -10.51 4.03 13.43
N SER A 144 -9.60 4.78 12.82
CA SER A 144 -8.29 5.18 13.39
C SER A 144 -8.41 5.95 14.71
N SER A 145 -9.26 6.98 14.78
CA SER A 145 -9.41 7.78 15.99
C SER A 145 -10.29 7.12 17.06
N ASN A 146 -10.99 6.04 16.72
CA ASN A 146 -11.67 5.16 17.67
C ASN A 146 -10.81 3.96 18.08
N HIS A 147 -9.58 3.85 17.55
CA HIS A 147 -8.59 2.80 17.91
C HIS A 147 -9.11 1.38 17.74
N ARG A 148 -9.87 1.12 16.67
CA ARG A 148 -10.51 -0.16 16.41
C ARG A 148 -10.53 -0.50 14.93
N ILE A 149 -10.82 -1.75 14.64
CA ILE A 149 -11.13 -2.27 13.31
C ILE A 149 -12.62 -2.62 13.27
N GLN A 150 -13.30 -2.27 12.19
CA GLN A 150 -14.68 -2.62 11.96
C GLN A 150 -14.83 -3.35 10.62
N LYS A 151 -15.76 -4.31 10.55
CA LYS A 151 -16.08 -5.06 9.35
C LYS A 151 -17.50 -4.74 8.90
N TYR A 152 -17.66 -4.56 7.60
CA TYR A 152 -18.93 -4.20 6.95
C TYR A 152 -19.16 -5.05 5.72
N THR A 153 -20.42 -5.24 5.33
CA THR A 153 -20.74 -5.68 3.98
C THR A 153 -20.37 -4.60 2.96
N ASN A 154 -20.28 -4.93 1.69
CA ASN A 154 -19.93 -4.00 0.62
C ASN A 154 -20.92 -2.81 0.46
N ASP A 155 -22.16 -2.98 0.94
CA ASP A 155 -23.19 -1.94 0.99
C ASP A 155 -23.22 -1.14 2.32
N GLY A 156 -22.22 -1.36 3.19
CA GLY A 156 -22.00 -0.57 4.40
C GLY A 156 -22.79 -0.99 5.63
N LYS A 157 -23.34 -2.24 5.68
CA LYS A 157 -23.97 -2.78 6.90
C LYS A 157 -22.88 -3.30 7.85
N PHE A 158 -22.94 -2.87 9.09
CA PHE A 158 -22.02 -3.31 10.14
C PHE A 158 -22.15 -4.81 10.42
N ILE A 159 -20.99 -5.50 10.50
CA ILE A 159 -20.90 -6.91 10.84
C ILE A 159 -20.32 -7.10 12.24
N CYS A 160 -19.08 -6.70 12.45
CA CYS A 160 -18.38 -6.85 13.73
C CYS A 160 -17.29 -5.78 13.92
N GLN A 161 -16.71 -5.76 15.11
CA GLN A 161 -15.55 -4.92 15.42
C GLN A 161 -14.67 -5.60 16.45
N PHE A 162 -13.38 -5.21 16.44
CA PHE A 162 -12.40 -5.60 17.45
C PHE A 162 -11.37 -4.48 17.68
N GLY A 163 -10.63 -4.59 18.77
CA GLY A 163 -9.63 -3.60 19.17
C GLY A 163 -10.20 -2.46 20.04
N LYS A 164 -9.30 -1.81 20.73
CA LYS A 164 -9.50 -0.64 21.60
C LYS A 164 -8.20 0.12 21.76
N LEU A 165 -8.24 1.31 22.38
CA LEU A 165 -7.06 2.08 22.69
C LEU A 165 -6.14 1.33 23.66
N GLY A 166 -4.86 1.20 23.32
CA GLY A 166 -3.82 0.63 24.17
C GLY A 166 -2.58 0.20 23.38
N ASP A 167 -1.66 -0.49 24.07
CA ASP A 167 -0.38 -0.96 23.53
C ASP A 167 -0.17 -2.48 23.64
N LYS A 168 -1.12 -3.21 24.24
CA LYS A 168 -1.08 -4.67 24.35
C LYS A 168 -1.47 -5.35 23.05
N GLU A 169 -1.38 -6.65 23.00
CA GLU A 169 -1.91 -7.48 21.92
C GLU A 169 -3.41 -7.24 21.73
N GLY A 170 -3.83 -7.02 20.49
CA GLY A 170 -5.23 -6.67 20.15
C GLY A 170 -5.66 -5.24 20.52
N GLU A 171 -4.79 -4.43 21.12
CA GLU A 171 -5.03 -3.01 21.36
C GLU A 171 -4.29 -2.14 20.32
N PHE A 172 -4.82 -0.97 19.98
CA PHE A 172 -4.29 -0.10 18.96
C PHE A 172 -4.10 1.34 19.45
N LYS A 173 -3.14 2.03 18.81
CA LYS A 173 -2.97 3.47 18.99
C LYS A 173 -2.96 4.15 17.62
N ARG A 174 -4.12 4.69 17.21
CA ARG A 174 -4.30 5.30 15.89
C ARG A 174 -3.81 4.36 14.76
N PRO A 175 -4.38 3.17 14.61
CA PRO A 175 -4.03 2.28 13.51
C PRO A 175 -4.30 2.99 12.17
N TRP A 176 -3.53 2.67 11.12
CA TRP A 176 -3.63 3.41 9.86
C TRP A 176 -3.92 2.50 8.67
N GLY A 177 -2.98 1.73 8.19
CA GLY A 177 -3.15 0.84 7.05
C GLY A 177 -3.68 -0.53 7.44
N VAL A 178 -4.40 -1.19 6.54
CA VAL A 178 -4.87 -2.57 6.68
C VAL A 178 -4.75 -3.31 5.36
N HIS A 179 -4.48 -4.60 5.44
CA HIS A 179 -4.54 -5.54 4.34
C HIS A 179 -5.13 -6.86 4.81
N VAL A 180 -5.97 -7.49 3.99
CA VAL A 180 -6.45 -8.85 4.21
C VAL A 180 -5.83 -9.75 3.14
N ASP A 181 -5.11 -10.79 3.56
CA ASP A 181 -4.48 -11.73 2.63
C ASP A 181 -5.45 -12.77 2.09
N GLU A 182 -5.02 -13.56 1.12
CA GLU A 182 -5.84 -14.62 0.49
C GLU A 182 -6.28 -15.73 1.47
N LEU A 183 -5.64 -15.84 2.62
CA LEU A 183 -5.99 -16.79 3.69
C LEU A 183 -6.96 -16.17 4.72
N GLY A 184 -7.38 -14.91 4.52
CA GLY A 184 -8.28 -14.19 5.41
C GLY A 184 -7.61 -13.59 6.65
N LYS A 185 -6.27 -13.57 6.73
CA LYS A 185 -5.58 -12.89 7.83
C LYS A 185 -5.61 -11.38 7.64
N ILE A 186 -5.90 -10.67 8.71
CA ILE A 186 -5.98 -9.20 8.75
C ILE A 186 -4.67 -8.66 9.31
N TYR A 187 -3.95 -7.88 8.52
CA TYR A 187 -2.71 -7.19 8.89
C TYR A 187 -3.00 -5.73 9.12
N VAL A 188 -2.66 -5.20 10.30
CA VAL A 188 -2.97 -3.82 10.70
C VAL A 188 -1.69 -3.08 11.05
N ALA A 189 -1.41 -1.99 10.35
CA ALA A 189 -0.35 -1.05 10.69
C ALA A 189 -0.77 -0.21 11.91
N ASP A 190 -0.33 -0.58 13.09
CA ASP A 190 -0.60 0.07 14.37
C ASP A 190 0.36 1.27 14.55
N TRP A 191 0.04 2.36 13.84
CA TRP A 191 0.88 3.51 13.58
C TRP A 191 1.48 4.11 14.86
N GLY A 192 0.65 4.35 15.87
CA GLY A 192 1.08 4.99 17.11
C GLY A 192 1.85 4.07 18.07
N ASN A 193 1.80 2.74 17.85
CA ASN A 193 2.56 1.73 18.60
C ASN A 193 3.77 1.22 17.82
N HIS A 194 4.02 1.74 16.60
CA HIS A 194 5.21 1.43 15.81
C HIS A 194 5.37 -0.05 15.44
N ARG A 195 4.26 -0.75 15.19
CA ARG A 195 4.23 -2.19 14.92
C ARG A 195 3.17 -2.55 13.86
N VAL A 196 3.21 -3.77 13.38
CA VAL A 196 2.10 -4.40 12.64
C VAL A 196 1.55 -5.52 13.49
N GLN A 197 0.23 -5.63 13.60
CA GLN A 197 -0.44 -6.74 14.25
C GLN A 197 -1.23 -7.57 13.23
N VAL A 198 -1.27 -8.88 13.43
CA VAL A 198 -1.94 -9.85 12.55
C VAL A 198 -3.05 -10.53 13.32
N PHE A 199 -4.21 -10.66 12.68
CA PHE A 199 -5.43 -11.23 13.24
C PHE A 199 -6.04 -12.28 12.31
N THR A 200 -6.88 -13.15 12.86
CA THR A 200 -7.80 -13.97 12.07
C THR A 200 -8.87 -13.10 11.41
N ASN A 201 -9.65 -13.67 10.49
CA ASN A 201 -10.80 -12.98 9.86
C ASN A 201 -11.87 -12.56 10.89
N ASP A 202 -11.93 -13.23 12.03
CA ASP A 202 -12.86 -12.97 13.14
C ASP A 202 -12.33 -11.95 14.16
N GLY A 203 -11.05 -11.52 14.00
CA GLY A 203 -10.42 -10.51 14.86
C GLY A 203 -9.63 -11.07 16.04
N ASP A 204 -9.36 -12.38 16.09
CA ASP A 204 -8.49 -12.97 17.09
C ASP A 204 -7.03 -12.68 16.79
N PHE A 205 -6.27 -12.30 17.80
CA PHE A 205 -4.85 -11.99 17.66
C PHE A 205 -4.03 -13.22 17.28
N ILE A 206 -3.11 -13.06 16.31
CA ILE A 206 -2.19 -14.12 15.87
C ILE A 206 -0.76 -13.79 16.27
N MET A 207 -0.23 -12.64 15.86
CA MET A 207 1.15 -12.23 16.12
C MET A 207 1.35 -10.73 15.98
N VAL A 208 2.48 -10.26 16.50
CA VAL A 208 2.99 -8.91 16.27
C VAL A 208 4.28 -8.97 15.44
N ILE A 209 4.48 -7.97 14.59
CA ILE A 209 5.72 -7.72 13.85
C ILE A 209 6.22 -6.35 14.32
N ASP A 210 7.27 -6.32 15.12
CA ASP A 210 7.83 -5.09 15.69
C ASP A 210 9.36 -4.94 15.52
N GLU A 211 10.06 -6.03 15.11
CA GLU A 211 11.50 -6.09 14.84
C GLU A 211 12.38 -5.26 15.78
N THR A 212 12.28 -5.58 17.05
CA THR A 212 13.09 -4.92 18.09
C THR A 212 14.47 -5.56 18.25
N SER A 213 14.67 -6.81 17.76
CA SER A 213 15.88 -7.60 18.00
C SER A 213 17.06 -7.26 17.10
N ILE A 214 16.82 -6.62 15.94
CA ILE A 214 17.88 -6.25 14.99
C ILE A 214 18.12 -4.74 15.05
N ALA A 215 19.33 -4.34 15.40
CA ALA A 215 19.72 -2.94 15.49
C ALA A 215 19.44 -2.20 14.17
N GLY A 216 18.72 -1.07 14.25
CA GLY A 216 18.36 -0.24 13.11
C GLY A 216 17.12 -0.67 12.32
N LEU A 217 16.42 -1.75 12.70
CA LEU A 217 15.19 -2.21 12.03
C LEU A 217 13.90 -1.80 12.74
N LYS A 218 13.97 -1.21 13.94
CA LYS A 218 12.78 -0.73 14.64
C LYS A 218 11.92 0.15 13.74
N MET A 219 10.65 -0.24 13.55
CA MET A 219 9.68 0.54 12.79
C MET A 219 9.35 1.86 13.47
N LYS A 220 8.99 2.85 12.66
CA LYS A 220 8.54 4.15 13.14
C LYS A 220 7.34 4.62 12.32
N TYR A 221 6.17 4.64 12.95
CA TYR A 221 4.93 5.07 12.32
C TYR A 221 4.63 4.31 11.01
N PRO A 222 4.46 2.97 11.05
CA PRO A 222 4.09 2.21 9.85
C PRO A 222 2.74 2.70 9.33
N SER A 223 2.67 3.05 8.04
CA SER A 223 1.49 3.65 7.43
C SER A 223 0.71 2.71 6.52
N GLY A 224 1.38 1.73 5.93
CA GLY A 224 0.77 0.77 5.02
C GLY A 224 1.33 -0.63 5.21
N VAL A 225 0.53 -1.63 4.90
CA VAL A 225 0.92 -3.02 4.86
C VAL A 225 0.32 -3.68 3.63
N ALA A 226 1.07 -4.57 2.99
CA ALA A 226 0.61 -5.43 1.91
C ALA A 226 1.21 -6.83 2.08
N VAL A 227 0.50 -7.84 1.59
CA VAL A 227 0.95 -9.23 1.61
C VAL A 227 0.75 -9.80 0.23
N ASP A 228 1.77 -10.46 -0.31
CA ASP A 228 1.67 -11.10 -1.62
C ASP A 228 1.16 -12.55 -1.53
N ALA A 229 0.92 -13.16 -2.69
CA ALA A 229 0.43 -14.54 -2.78
C ALA A 229 1.40 -15.57 -2.16
N HIS A 230 2.70 -15.28 -2.08
CA HIS A 230 3.68 -16.12 -1.38
C HIS A 230 3.64 -15.95 0.14
N GLY A 231 2.93 -14.95 0.64
CA GLY A 231 2.81 -14.61 2.05
C GLY A 231 3.90 -13.70 2.59
N ASP A 232 4.71 -13.09 1.73
CA ASP A 232 5.65 -12.08 2.14
C ASP A 232 4.94 -10.79 2.48
N ILE A 233 5.33 -10.19 3.61
CA ILE A 233 4.68 -9.04 4.23
C ILE A 233 5.54 -7.81 4.00
N TYR A 234 4.97 -6.75 3.44
CA TYR A 234 5.64 -5.50 3.14
C TYR A 234 5.02 -4.38 3.97
N VAL A 235 5.86 -3.56 4.60
CA VAL A 235 5.42 -2.50 5.51
C VAL A 235 6.05 -1.17 5.12
N SER A 236 5.21 -0.18 4.85
CA SER A 236 5.67 1.21 4.66
C SER A 236 6.06 1.80 6.00
N ASP A 237 7.35 1.80 6.31
CA ASP A 237 7.94 2.38 7.52
C ASP A 237 8.14 3.89 7.33
N TRP A 238 7.00 4.61 7.36
CA TRP A 238 6.88 6.02 7.00
C TRP A 238 7.84 6.92 7.77
N GLY A 239 7.98 6.68 9.07
CA GLY A 239 8.83 7.48 9.93
C GLY A 239 10.33 7.33 9.64
N ASN A 240 10.74 6.22 9.02
CA ASN A 240 12.12 5.89 8.67
C ASN A 240 12.42 6.00 7.16
N ASN A 241 11.47 6.47 6.33
CA ASN A 241 11.64 6.65 4.89
C ASN A 241 12.07 5.37 4.14
N ARG A 242 11.46 4.24 4.48
CA ARG A 242 11.80 2.94 3.88
C ARG A 242 10.57 2.04 3.81
N VAL A 243 10.70 0.94 3.07
CA VAL A 243 9.79 -0.20 3.15
C VAL A 243 10.56 -1.38 3.72
N LEU A 244 9.97 -2.08 4.69
CA LEU A 244 10.49 -3.32 5.25
C LEU A 244 9.72 -4.51 4.70
N MET A 245 10.41 -5.61 4.55
CA MET A 245 9.84 -6.86 4.11
C MET A 245 10.12 -7.97 5.12
N PHE A 246 9.10 -8.77 5.40
CA PHE A 246 9.14 -9.90 6.31
C PHE A 246 8.59 -11.16 5.61
N ASP A 247 9.01 -12.32 6.06
CA ASP A 247 8.38 -13.59 5.64
C ASP A 247 7.01 -13.78 6.31
N SER A 248 6.32 -14.84 5.97
CA SER A 248 4.99 -15.18 6.51
C SER A 248 4.95 -15.44 8.02
N ASN A 249 6.11 -15.59 8.66
CA ASN A 249 6.27 -15.76 10.11
C ASN A 249 6.69 -14.47 10.81
N GLY A 250 6.73 -13.34 10.08
CA GLY A 250 7.14 -12.05 10.60
C GLY A 250 8.66 -11.88 10.76
N ARG A 251 9.49 -12.75 10.15
CA ARG A 251 10.94 -12.62 10.18
C ARG A 251 11.40 -11.65 9.10
N TYR A 252 12.30 -10.73 9.46
CA TYR A 252 12.87 -9.76 8.52
C TYR A 252 13.59 -10.46 7.35
N VAL A 253 13.33 -9.98 6.14
CA VAL A 253 13.92 -10.47 4.89
C VAL A 253 14.72 -9.39 4.18
N TRP A 254 14.12 -8.22 3.94
CA TRP A 254 14.69 -7.17 3.10
C TRP A 254 14.21 -5.76 3.49
N ARG A 255 14.89 -4.75 2.96
CA ARG A 255 14.45 -3.36 3.03
C ARG A 255 14.66 -2.64 1.71
N PHE A 256 13.70 -1.81 1.35
CA PHE A 256 13.79 -0.91 0.19
C PHE A 256 14.04 0.50 0.72
N LEU A 257 15.14 1.11 0.30
CA LEU A 257 15.48 2.50 0.62
C LEU A 257 15.10 3.46 -0.50
N GLY A 258 14.88 2.92 -1.71
CA GLY A 258 14.58 3.63 -2.92
C GLY A 258 15.72 3.56 -3.94
N ASP A 259 15.33 3.38 -5.21
CA ASP A 259 16.24 3.28 -6.36
C ASP A 259 15.72 4.10 -7.54
N ALA A 260 14.94 5.14 -7.26
CA ALA A 260 14.24 5.91 -8.29
C ALA A 260 15.18 6.51 -9.33
N THR A 261 14.75 6.38 -10.57
CA THR A 261 15.30 7.08 -11.71
C THR A 261 14.32 8.16 -12.19
N LEU A 262 14.61 8.86 -13.25
CA LEU A 262 13.61 9.72 -13.89
C LEU A 262 12.53 8.87 -14.55
N SER A 263 11.27 9.18 -14.28
CA SER A 263 10.16 8.68 -15.10
C SER A 263 10.26 9.18 -16.53
N LYS A 264 9.57 8.53 -17.47
CA LYS A 264 9.54 9.02 -18.87
C LYS A 264 9.00 10.43 -18.96
N VAL A 265 7.93 10.73 -18.20
CA VAL A 265 7.33 12.07 -18.11
C VAL A 265 8.33 13.11 -17.64
N ALA A 266 9.02 12.81 -16.55
CA ALA A 266 10.06 13.71 -16.01
C ALA A 266 11.21 13.91 -17.02
N ARG A 267 11.64 12.85 -17.68
CA ARG A 267 12.69 12.90 -18.71
C ARG A 267 12.26 13.76 -19.88
N SER A 268 11.06 13.54 -20.42
CA SER A 268 10.51 14.32 -21.52
C SER A 268 10.42 15.80 -21.16
N TYR A 269 9.89 16.13 -19.97
CA TYR A 269 9.82 17.51 -19.49
C TYR A 269 11.21 18.17 -19.37
N MET A 270 12.20 17.44 -18.88
CA MET A 270 13.58 17.97 -18.74
C MET A 270 14.27 18.19 -20.08
N MET A 271 14.03 17.31 -21.07
CA MET A 271 14.59 17.47 -22.41
C MET A 271 14.07 18.74 -23.13
N THR A 272 12.88 19.20 -22.77
CA THR A 272 12.26 20.41 -23.34
C THR A 272 12.50 21.67 -22.48
N ASN A 273 13.12 21.54 -21.30
CA ASN A 273 13.30 22.63 -20.36
C ASN A 273 14.76 22.73 -19.86
N ALA A 274 15.56 23.56 -20.54
CA ALA A 274 16.99 23.76 -20.24
C ALA A 274 17.26 24.22 -18.77
N TYR A 275 16.36 25.01 -18.18
CA TYR A 275 16.50 25.46 -16.79
C TYR A 275 16.36 24.28 -15.80
N SER A 276 15.36 23.43 -16.00
CA SER A 276 15.14 22.24 -15.17
C SER A 276 16.31 21.26 -15.28
N ASN A 277 16.87 21.10 -16.48
CA ASN A 277 18.05 20.26 -16.72
C ASN A 277 19.25 20.78 -15.92
N ARG A 278 19.50 22.08 -15.97
CA ARG A 278 20.62 22.71 -15.23
C ARG A 278 20.44 22.58 -13.70
N LEU A 279 19.24 22.75 -13.18
CA LEU A 279 18.96 22.54 -11.75
C LEU A 279 19.25 21.11 -11.32
N ARG A 280 18.94 20.14 -12.17
CA ARG A 280 19.23 18.74 -11.88
C ARG A 280 20.73 18.43 -11.85
N GLU A 281 21.51 19.00 -12.76
CA GLU A 281 22.97 18.85 -12.78
C GLU A 281 23.61 19.36 -11.47
N MET A 282 22.94 20.30 -10.79
CA MET A 282 23.33 20.86 -9.50
C MET A 282 22.77 20.08 -8.30
N ALA A 283 21.81 19.16 -8.51
CA ALA A 283 21.18 18.40 -7.44
C ALA A 283 22.00 17.16 -7.06
N ASN A 284 21.89 16.73 -5.81
CA ASN A 284 22.46 15.46 -5.37
C ASN A 284 21.56 14.30 -5.84
N ILE A 285 21.83 13.79 -7.04
CA ILE A 285 21.05 12.72 -7.69
C ILE A 285 21.04 11.44 -6.84
N GLU A 286 22.08 11.17 -6.09
CA GLU A 286 22.17 10.00 -5.22
C GLU A 286 21.18 10.06 -4.05
N GLU A 287 20.93 11.25 -3.50
CA GLU A 287 19.90 11.41 -2.46
C GLU A 287 18.48 11.39 -3.02
N ASP A 288 18.32 11.83 -4.26
CA ASP A 288 16.98 11.89 -4.88
C ASP A 288 16.37 10.53 -5.19
N LYS A 289 17.15 9.45 -5.25
CA LYS A 289 16.64 8.09 -5.49
C LYS A 289 15.88 7.51 -4.29
N TYR A 290 16.19 7.97 -3.07
CA TYR A 290 15.63 7.40 -1.86
C TYR A 290 14.14 7.72 -1.66
N LEU A 291 13.46 6.81 -0.96
CA LEU A 291 12.07 7.02 -0.52
C LEU A 291 11.97 8.17 0.47
N ARG A 292 10.91 8.98 0.32
CA ARG A 292 10.58 10.07 1.25
C ARG A 292 9.13 9.95 1.70
N LYS A 293 8.93 9.50 2.94
CA LYS A 293 7.60 9.29 3.53
C LYS A 293 6.72 8.36 2.67
N PRO A 294 7.13 7.11 2.43
CA PRO A 294 6.29 6.17 1.72
C PRO A 294 4.98 5.96 2.51
N THR A 295 3.84 6.23 1.89
CA THR A 295 2.52 6.17 2.55
C THR A 295 1.85 4.83 2.39
N SER A 296 1.99 4.22 1.24
CA SER A 296 1.39 2.93 0.96
C SER A 296 2.27 2.06 0.08
N ILE A 297 1.91 0.80 0.03
CA ILE A 297 2.54 -0.21 -0.77
C ILE A 297 1.46 -1.17 -1.28
N ARG A 298 1.54 -1.55 -2.55
CA ARG A 298 0.64 -2.49 -3.21
C ARG A 298 1.42 -3.47 -4.05
N ILE A 299 0.92 -4.67 -4.16
CA ILE A 299 1.49 -5.72 -5.01
C ILE A 299 0.40 -6.23 -5.91
N ASP A 300 0.70 -6.36 -7.19
CA ASP A 300 -0.22 -6.92 -8.17
C ASP A 300 -0.01 -8.44 -8.36
N SER A 301 -0.85 -9.03 -9.20
CA SER A 301 -0.78 -10.46 -9.55
C SER A 301 0.48 -10.87 -10.31
N LYS A 302 1.24 -9.91 -10.84
CA LYS A 302 2.54 -10.12 -11.50
C LYS A 302 3.71 -9.92 -10.55
N PHE A 303 3.44 -9.81 -9.26
CA PHE A 303 4.43 -9.51 -8.20
C PHE A 303 5.19 -8.20 -8.42
N ARG A 304 4.55 -7.19 -9.04
CA ARG A 304 5.10 -5.85 -9.11
C ARG A 304 4.73 -5.07 -7.85
N LEU A 305 5.75 -4.65 -7.13
CA LEU A 305 5.65 -3.89 -5.91
C LEU A 305 5.60 -2.41 -6.23
N CYS A 306 4.47 -1.75 -6.00
CA CYS A 306 4.30 -0.31 -6.20
C CYS A 306 4.30 0.42 -4.86
N ILE A 307 5.20 1.38 -4.69
CA ILE A 307 5.37 2.18 -3.47
C ILE A 307 4.97 3.63 -3.77
N ALA A 308 4.02 4.17 -3.01
CA ALA A 308 3.68 5.59 -3.06
C ALA A 308 4.74 6.41 -2.31
N ASP A 309 5.69 7.00 -3.05
CA ASP A 309 6.78 7.85 -2.54
C ASP A 309 6.27 9.29 -2.40
N HIS A 310 5.50 9.51 -1.33
CA HIS A 310 4.64 10.67 -1.10
C HIS A 310 5.35 12.02 -1.27
N MET A 311 6.45 12.22 -0.53
CA MET A 311 7.18 13.49 -0.54
C MET A 311 8.10 13.66 -1.74
N SER A 312 8.26 12.63 -2.55
CA SER A 312 9.00 12.69 -3.82
C SER A 312 8.10 12.78 -5.05
N TYR A 313 6.77 12.87 -4.86
CA TYR A 313 5.78 13.08 -5.94
C TYR A 313 5.82 12.01 -7.03
N ARG A 314 6.02 10.74 -6.65
CA ARG A 314 6.21 9.63 -7.59
C ARG A 314 5.79 8.30 -6.99
N LEU A 315 5.71 7.30 -7.86
CA LEU A 315 5.65 5.90 -7.46
C LEU A 315 6.98 5.24 -7.82
N GLN A 316 7.46 4.36 -6.97
CA GLN A 316 8.60 3.49 -7.28
C GLN A 316 8.10 2.06 -7.46
N VAL A 317 8.50 1.42 -8.55
CA VAL A 317 8.05 0.08 -8.91
C VAL A 317 9.23 -0.88 -8.93
N TYR A 318 9.08 -2.00 -8.24
CA TYR A 318 10.04 -3.11 -8.19
C TYR A 318 9.36 -4.38 -8.70
N GLN A 319 10.13 -5.29 -9.26
CA GLN A 319 9.70 -6.63 -9.59
C GLN A 319 10.20 -7.59 -8.51
N LYS A 320 9.33 -8.44 -7.99
CA LYS A 320 9.78 -9.56 -7.15
C LYS A 320 10.13 -10.73 -8.06
N ASP A 321 11.37 -11.17 -7.99
CA ASP A 321 11.85 -12.39 -8.61
C ASP A 321 11.92 -13.50 -7.56
N ALA A 322 11.05 -14.49 -7.67
CA ALA A 322 10.98 -15.61 -6.75
C ALA A 322 10.67 -16.91 -7.48
N ILE A 323 11.23 -18.00 -6.96
CA ILE A 323 11.02 -19.36 -7.48
C ILE A 323 10.38 -20.18 -6.37
N GLU A 324 9.20 -20.72 -6.64
CA GLU A 324 8.55 -21.68 -5.75
C GLU A 324 9.30 -23.01 -5.84
N LEU A 325 9.67 -23.55 -4.68
CA LEU A 325 10.36 -24.82 -4.57
C LEU A 325 9.33 -25.91 -4.29
N ASP A 326 9.30 -26.93 -5.14
CA ASP A 326 8.51 -28.13 -4.93
C ASP A 326 9.15 -29.09 -3.90
N GLU A 327 8.41 -30.11 -3.48
CA GLU A 327 8.91 -31.11 -2.54
C GLU A 327 10.17 -31.84 -3.06
N HIS A 328 10.24 -32.10 -4.35
CA HIS A 328 11.41 -32.75 -4.97
C HIS A 328 12.65 -31.85 -4.96
N THR A 329 12.44 -30.55 -5.14
CA THR A 329 13.52 -29.55 -5.07
C THR A 329 14.03 -29.36 -3.64
N ILE A 330 13.11 -29.35 -2.64
CA ILE A 330 13.46 -29.19 -1.22
C ILE A 330 14.14 -30.45 -0.68
N PHE A 331 13.68 -31.65 -1.08
CA PHE A 331 14.15 -32.92 -0.61
C PHE A 331 15.05 -33.66 -1.63
N SER A 332 15.30 -33.08 -2.81
CA SER A 332 16.34 -33.61 -3.70
C SER A 332 17.64 -33.61 -2.91
N THR A 333 17.98 -34.79 -2.46
CA THR A 333 19.16 -35.12 -1.69
C THR A 333 20.24 -34.07 -1.84
N MET A 334 20.64 -33.47 -0.72
CA MET A 334 21.92 -32.78 -0.65
C MET A 334 22.98 -33.76 -1.17
N ARG A 335 23.21 -33.74 -2.47
CA ARG A 335 24.48 -34.19 -2.99
C ARG A 335 25.44 -33.15 -2.41
N ASN A 336 26.11 -33.54 -1.34
CA ASN A 336 27.33 -32.86 -0.94
C ASN A 336 28.09 -32.60 -2.24
N PRO A 337 28.40 -31.37 -2.62
CA PRO A 337 29.40 -31.16 -3.65
C PRO A 337 30.65 -31.80 -3.06
N SER A 338 31.01 -32.98 -3.55
CA SER A 338 32.33 -33.53 -3.30
C SER A 338 33.28 -32.50 -3.88
N LEU A 339 33.88 -31.68 -3.01
CA LEU A 339 35.09 -30.97 -3.32
C LEU A 339 36.16 -32.02 -3.60
N THR A 340 36.16 -32.56 -4.80
CA THR A 340 37.31 -33.24 -5.36
C THR A 340 38.30 -32.12 -5.67
N THR A 341 39.17 -31.85 -4.70
CA THR A 341 40.45 -31.19 -4.96
C THR A 341 41.23 -32.17 -5.83
N ALA A 342 41.40 -31.84 -7.12
CA ALA A 342 42.44 -32.38 -7.97
C ALA A 342 43.74 -31.65 -7.67
#